data_6e709eec3043cb0485ec81cb3f0f19b6
#
_entry.id   6e709eec3043cb0485ec81cb3f0f19b6
#
_cell.length_a   1.000
_cell.length_b   1.000
_cell.length_c   1.000
_cell.angle_alpha   90.00
_cell.angle_beta   90.00
_cell.angle_gamma   90.00
#
_symmetry.space_group_name_H-M   'P 1'
#
loop_
_entity.id
_entity.type
_entity.pdbx_description
1 polymer ?
#
loop_
_entity_poly.entity_id
_entity_poly.type
_entity_poly.pdbx_seq_one_letter_code
_entity_poly.pdbx_strand_id
1 'polypeptide(L)'
;LKYQHLSANQPIGIFDSGVGGLTTAREIKRVMSQESFIYFGDTKHLPYGEKSKEAIIDYSLQITKFLLEQNCKAIVIACNTATSNALEEVKKMVNDKVFVFDVINPVAEKVAYEIHQNIGVIATKATVNSKLYRKSIRKYNKFINVEELATPLLVPVIEEGFINHPISHSVIYNYLSNKKLKDIDTLILGCTHYPLLMEEIKQYYGNRVRVIDSPNIVANYIKLTLEKHKLLNTNNPNPKYEFYVSDMTKNFQKISKKFFGNKIELELKTL
;
A
#
# COMPACT_ATOMS: atom_id res chain seq x y z
N LEU A 1 17.92 -8.30 23.10
CA LEU A 1 16.67 -7.66 22.62
C LEU A 1 16.68 -7.61 21.09
N LYS A 2 15.58 -8.02 20.44
CA LYS A 2 15.37 -7.92 18.99
C LYS A 2 15.52 -6.45 18.57
N TYR A 3 16.23 -6.15 17.49
CA TYR A 3 16.41 -4.79 16.94
C TYR A 3 17.35 -3.82 17.70
N GLN A 4 18.19 -4.25 18.64
CA GLN A 4 19.13 -3.36 19.34
C GLN A 4 20.23 -2.74 18.46
N HIS A 5 20.48 -3.34 17.29
CA HIS A 5 21.47 -2.87 16.32
C HIS A 5 20.93 -1.77 15.40
N LEU A 6 19.63 -1.47 15.45
CA LEU A 6 19.01 -0.44 14.63
C LEU A 6 19.10 0.93 15.30
N SER A 7 19.20 1.97 14.46
CA SER A 7 19.22 3.38 14.88
C SER A 7 17.98 4.11 14.35
N ALA A 8 17.47 5.05 15.14
CA ALA A 8 16.39 5.94 14.70
C ALA A 8 16.76 6.77 13.46
N ASN A 9 18.05 7.04 13.24
CA ASN A 9 18.54 7.83 12.09
C ASN A 9 18.56 7.05 10.77
N GLN A 10 18.43 5.73 10.78
CA GLN A 10 18.35 4.93 9.56
C GLN A 10 17.03 5.20 8.82
N PRO A 11 17.03 5.19 7.47
CA PRO A 11 15.81 5.47 6.70
C PRO A 11 14.79 4.32 6.78
N ILE A 12 13.56 4.62 6.40
CA ILE A 12 12.50 3.64 6.13
C ILE A 12 12.56 3.30 4.65
N GLY A 13 12.75 2.01 4.31
CA GLY A 13 12.63 1.52 2.94
C GLY A 13 11.16 1.27 2.61
N ILE A 14 10.66 1.80 1.50
CA ILE A 14 9.28 1.64 1.05
C ILE A 14 9.31 1.12 -0.38
N PHE A 15 8.56 0.07 -0.70
CA PHE A 15 8.45 -0.35 -2.09
C PHE A 15 7.03 -0.66 -2.53
N ASP A 16 6.80 -0.49 -3.82
CA ASP A 16 5.55 -0.76 -4.52
C ASP A 16 5.84 -1.31 -5.92
N SER A 17 4.83 -1.89 -6.55
CA SER A 17 4.91 -2.32 -7.96
C SER A 17 5.10 -1.18 -8.95
N GLY A 18 4.90 0.07 -8.54
CA GLY A 18 5.00 1.22 -9.41
C GLY A 18 5.02 2.54 -8.66
N VAL A 19 4.06 3.42 -8.94
CA VAL A 19 3.96 4.75 -8.32
C VAL A 19 2.78 4.87 -7.35
N GLY A 20 1.89 3.88 -7.29
CA GLY A 20 0.71 3.90 -6.41
C GLY A 20 1.07 3.97 -4.93
N GLY A 21 2.12 3.27 -4.51
CA GLY A 21 2.62 3.26 -3.13
C GLY A 21 3.13 4.62 -2.62
N LEU A 22 3.30 5.61 -3.50
CA LEU A 22 3.56 7.00 -3.11
C LEU A 22 2.44 7.59 -2.25
N THR A 23 1.22 7.08 -2.32
CA THR A 23 0.14 7.43 -1.38
C THR A 23 0.51 7.08 0.06
N THR A 24 1.06 5.88 0.27
CA THR A 24 1.56 5.44 1.58
C THR A 24 2.79 6.23 2.01
N ALA A 25 3.75 6.47 1.11
CA ALA A 25 4.94 7.29 1.39
C ALA A 25 4.56 8.73 1.78
N ARG A 26 3.57 9.33 1.12
CA ARG A 26 3.02 10.64 1.48
C ARG A 26 2.47 10.68 2.90
N GLU A 27 1.69 9.66 3.29
CA GLU A 27 1.13 9.59 4.64
C GLU A 27 2.21 9.32 5.69
N ILE A 28 3.22 8.51 5.39
CA ILE A 28 4.41 8.32 6.24
C ILE A 28 5.10 9.67 6.48
N LYS A 29 5.38 10.44 5.42
CA LYS A 29 5.95 11.79 5.53
C LYS A 29 5.08 12.72 6.39
N ARG A 30 3.75 12.69 6.20
CA ARG A 30 2.82 13.55 6.94
C ARG A 30 2.78 13.23 8.43
N VAL A 31 2.77 11.93 8.77
CA VAL A 31 2.60 11.46 10.17
C VAL A 31 3.94 11.43 10.92
N MET A 32 5.05 11.23 10.21
CA MET A 32 6.41 11.11 10.71
C MET A 32 7.36 12.04 9.95
N SER A 33 7.15 13.35 10.09
CA SER A 33 7.81 14.38 9.26
C SER A 33 9.34 14.45 9.42
N GLN A 34 9.90 13.83 10.44
CA GLN A 34 11.34 13.80 10.70
C GLN A 34 12.00 12.48 10.27
N GLU A 35 11.24 11.54 9.73
CA GLU A 35 11.77 10.31 9.17
C GLU A 35 12.30 10.52 7.75
N SER A 36 13.49 10.01 7.49
CA SER A 36 13.99 9.84 6.13
C SER A 36 13.45 8.53 5.54
N PHE A 37 13.22 8.50 4.23
CA PHE A 37 12.85 7.26 3.56
C PHE A 37 13.44 7.14 2.15
N ILE A 38 13.53 5.88 1.71
CA ILE A 38 13.89 5.49 0.35
C ILE A 38 12.69 4.76 -0.24
N TYR A 39 12.14 5.30 -1.33
CA TYR A 39 11.05 4.69 -2.07
C TYR A 39 11.59 3.99 -3.32
N PHE A 40 11.10 2.77 -3.58
CA PHE A 40 11.38 2.05 -4.81
C PHE A 40 10.07 1.62 -5.49
N GLY A 41 9.84 2.11 -6.72
CA GLY A 41 8.72 1.70 -7.57
C GLY A 41 9.18 0.78 -8.70
N ASP A 42 8.66 -0.45 -8.75
CA ASP A 42 9.02 -1.43 -9.79
C ASP A 42 8.20 -1.23 -11.07
N THR A 43 8.38 -0.08 -11.69
CA THR A 43 7.63 0.35 -12.87
C THR A 43 7.89 -0.49 -14.12
N LYS A 44 9.04 -1.17 -14.20
CA LYS A 44 9.41 -2.07 -15.31
C LYS A 44 8.52 -3.31 -15.38
N HIS A 45 8.06 -3.82 -14.23
CA HIS A 45 7.33 -5.09 -14.16
C HIS A 45 5.82 -4.92 -13.94
N LEU A 46 5.30 -3.68 -14.05
CA LEU A 46 3.86 -3.41 -14.01
C LEU A 46 3.08 -4.23 -15.05
N PRO A 47 1.80 -4.51 -14.77
CA PRO A 47 1.12 -4.43 -13.48
C PRO A 47 1.29 -5.75 -12.68
N TYR A 48 1.61 -5.69 -11.39
CA TYR A 48 1.73 -6.89 -10.54
C TYR A 48 0.42 -7.69 -10.41
N GLY A 49 -0.71 -7.05 -10.57
CA GLY A 49 -2.02 -7.69 -10.47
C GLY A 49 -2.31 -8.78 -11.50
N GLU A 50 -1.53 -8.84 -12.58
CA GLU A 50 -1.63 -9.82 -13.67
C GLU A 50 -0.41 -10.76 -13.73
N LYS A 51 0.53 -10.68 -12.76
CA LYS A 51 1.72 -11.53 -12.69
C LYS A 51 1.47 -12.79 -11.88
N SER A 52 2.30 -13.83 -12.11
CA SER A 52 2.32 -15.02 -11.27
C SER A 52 2.82 -14.70 -9.86
N LYS A 53 2.47 -15.54 -8.90
CA LYS A 53 2.93 -15.40 -7.52
C LYS A 53 4.46 -15.46 -7.44
N GLU A 54 5.08 -16.36 -8.19
CA GLU A 54 6.53 -16.57 -8.23
C GLU A 54 7.25 -15.32 -8.71
N ALA A 55 6.77 -14.69 -9.79
CA ALA A 55 7.33 -13.45 -10.30
C ALA A 55 7.21 -12.30 -9.28
N ILE A 56 6.05 -12.16 -8.62
CA ILE A 56 5.84 -11.13 -7.59
C ILE A 56 6.80 -11.34 -6.42
N ILE A 57 7.03 -12.59 -6.00
CA ILE A 57 7.99 -12.92 -4.95
C ILE A 57 9.39 -12.51 -5.38
N ASP A 58 9.83 -12.92 -6.56
CA ASP A 58 11.19 -12.65 -7.06
C ASP A 58 11.47 -11.14 -7.10
N TYR A 59 10.59 -10.34 -7.70
CA TYR A 59 10.71 -8.89 -7.75
C TYR A 59 10.74 -8.27 -6.34
N SER A 60 9.86 -8.72 -5.45
CA SER A 60 9.81 -8.22 -4.07
C SER A 60 11.09 -8.51 -3.28
N LEU A 61 11.71 -9.68 -3.50
CA LEU A 61 12.95 -10.05 -2.85
C LEU A 61 14.14 -9.25 -3.37
N GLN A 62 14.22 -8.98 -4.69
CA GLN A 62 15.27 -8.15 -5.28
C GLN A 62 15.22 -6.73 -4.70
N ILE A 63 14.02 -6.12 -4.63
CA ILE A 63 13.84 -4.78 -4.05
C ILE A 63 14.15 -4.79 -2.56
N THR A 64 13.71 -5.80 -1.82
CA THR A 64 14.00 -5.93 -0.39
C THR A 64 15.51 -5.99 -0.15
N LYS A 65 16.25 -6.76 -0.95
CA LYS A 65 17.71 -6.82 -0.88
C LYS A 65 18.35 -5.44 -1.07
N PHE A 66 17.94 -4.71 -2.12
CA PHE A 66 18.40 -3.35 -2.36
C PHE A 66 18.16 -2.44 -1.15
N LEU A 67 16.95 -2.43 -0.59
CA LEU A 67 16.63 -1.58 0.56
C LEU A 67 17.41 -1.97 1.84
N LEU A 68 17.71 -3.25 2.03
CA LEU A 68 18.60 -3.71 3.11
C LEU A 68 20.03 -3.20 2.93
N GLU A 69 20.54 -3.20 1.71
CA GLU A 69 21.87 -2.65 1.36
C GLU A 69 21.93 -1.12 1.58
N GLN A 70 20.78 -0.42 1.52
CA GLN A 70 20.66 0.99 1.89
C GLN A 70 20.56 1.22 3.42
N ASN A 71 20.79 0.19 4.21
CA ASN A 71 20.78 0.26 5.68
C ASN A 71 19.44 0.76 6.27
N CYS A 72 18.32 0.40 5.67
CA CYS A 72 16.99 0.77 6.16
C CYS A 72 16.68 0.06 7.48
N LYS A 73 16.12 0.77 8.48
CA LYS A 73 15.65 0.18 9.76
C LYS A 73 14.33 -0.57 9.63
N ALA A 74 13.59 -0.31 8.58
CA ALA A 74 12.30 -0.92 8.29
C ALA A 74 12.08 -1.05 6.79
N ILE A 75 11.37 -2.11 6.38
CA ILE A 75 10.87 -2.32 5.02
C ILE A 75 9.35 -2.24 5.05
N VAL A 76 8.78 -1.37 4.23
CA VAL A 76 7.33 -1.21 4.05
C VAL A 76 6.94 -1.74 2.67
N ILE A 77 6.17 -2.82 2.64
CA ILE A 77 5.57 -3.35 1.41
C ILE A 77 4.30 -2.53 1.14
N ALA A 78 4.43 -1.44 0.38
CA ALA A 78 3.33 -0.52 0.12
C ALA A 78 2.31 -1.06 -0.89
N CYS A 79 2.68 -2.09 -1.68
CA CYS A 79 1.81 -2.72 -2.66
C CYS A 79 0.93 -3.81 -2.03
N ASN A 80 -0.39 -3.74 -2.20
CA ASN A 80 -1.32 -4.79 -1.74
C ASN A 80 -1.06 -6.13 -2.45
N THR A 81 -0.76 -6.08 -3.74
CA THR A 81 -0.47 -7.28 -4.52
C THR A 81 0.84 -7.94 -4.05
N ALA A 82 1.91 -7.16 -3.83
CA ALA A 82 3.15 -7.66 -3.27
C ALA A 82 2.94 -8.20 -1.84
N THR A 83 2.26 -7.46 -0.97
CA THR A 83 1.90 -7.92 0.38
C THR A 83 1.21 -9.29 0.33
N SER A 84 0.19 -9.42 -0.52
CA SER A 84 -0.64 -10.63 -0.55
C SER A 84 0.06 -11.87 -1.10
N ASN A 85 1.18 -11.70 -1.81
CA ASN A 85 1.89 -12.80 -2.45
C ASN A 85 3.31 -13.04 -1.93
N ALA A 86 3.99 -12.00 -1.44
CA ALA A 86 5.42 -12.06 -1.10
C ALA A 86 5.74 -11.75 0.38
N LEU A 87 4.78 -11.33 1.23
CA LEU A 87 5.04 -10.89 2.60
C LEU A 87 5.86 -11.91 3.41
N GLU A 88 5.47 -13.18 3.36
CA GLU A 88 6.14 -14.22 4.16
C GLU A 88 7.57 -14.50 3.66
N GLU A 89 7.80 -14.45 2.35
CA GLU A 89 9.14 -14.62 1.78
C GLU A 89 10.05 -13.42 2.09
N VAL A 90 9.51 -12.20 2.05
CA VAL A 90 10.23 -11.00 2.50
C VAL A 90 10.60 -11.09 3.97
N LYS A 91 9.68 -11.51 4.85
CA LYS A 91 9.97 -11.72 6.27
C LYS A 91 11.07 -12.76 6.50
N LYS A 92 11.04 -13.87 5.75
CA LYS A 92 12.08 -14.90 5.81
C LYS A 92 13.46 -14.35 5.39
N MET A 93 13.51 -13.60 4.28
CA MET A 93 14.74 -12.96 3.80
C MET A 93 15.31 -11.98 4.83
N VAL A 94 14.46 -11.12 5.37
CA VAL A 94 14.84 -10.12 6.37
C VAL A 94 15.32 -10.77 7.67
N ASN A 95 14.76 -11.93 8.02
CA ASN A 95 15.13 -12.75 9.17
C ASN A 95 15.28 -11.91 10.46
N ASP A 96 14.28 -11.08 10.73
CA ASP A 96 14.22 -10.23 11.93
C ASP A 96 15.36 -9.18 12.07
N LYS A 97 16.13 -8.93 11.01
CA LYS A 97 17.18 -7.90 11.05
C LYS A 97 16.61 -6.49 11.10
N VAL A 98 15.49 -6.26 10.42
CA VAL A 98 14.77 -4.98 10.41
C VAL A 98 13.27 -5.23 10.54
N PHE A 99 12.48 -4.17 10.77
CA PHE A 99 11.02 -4.29 10.74
C PHE A 99 10.52 -4.54 9.32
N VAL A 100 9.49 -5.38 9.20
CA VAL A 100 8.72 -5.55 7.96
C VAL A 100 7.28 -5.14 8.22
N PHE A 101 6.85 -4.09 7.55
CA PHE A 101 5.48 -3.59 7.56
C PHE A 101 4.79 -3.88 6.24
N ASP A 102 3.49 -4.10 6.30
CA ASP A 102 2.65 -4.32 5.12
C ASP A 102 1.38 -3.47 5.18
N VAL A 103 0.67 -3.36 4.06
CA VAL A 103 -0.51 -2.49 3.94
C VAL A 103 -1.84 -3.22 4.17
N ILE A 104 -1.84 -4.52 4.45
CA ILE A 104 -3.06 -5.31 4.64
C ILE A 104 -3.34 -5.56 6.11
N ASN A 105 -2.35 -6.09 6.85
CA ASN A 105 -2.58 -6.52 8.24
C ASN A 105 -2.97 -5.39 9.19
N PRO A 106 -2.36 -4.18 9.16
CA PRO A 106 -2.80 -3.07 10.02
C PRO A 106 -4.24 -2.62 9.74
N VAL A 107 -4.65 -2.63 8.47
CA VAL A 107 -6.01 -2.28 8.07
C VAL A 107 -7.00 -3.36 8.53
N ALA A 108 -6.66 -4.63 8.32
CA ALA A 108 -7.47 -5.76 8.74
C ALA A 108 -7.67 -5.80 10.25
N GLU A 109 -6.60 -5.55 11.02
CA GLU A 109 -6.67 -5.45 12.48
C GLU A 109 -7.60 -4.32 12.91
N LYS A 110 -7.40 -3.11 12.39
CA LYS A 110 -8.21 -1.95 12.75
C LYS A 110 -9.69 -2.15 12.49
N VAL A 111 -10.06 -2.60 11.29
CA VAL A 111 -11.48 -2.81 10.96
C VAL A 111 -12.11 -3.96 11.73
N ALA A 112 -11.35 -4.96 12.13
CA ALA A 112 -11.87 -6.10 12.89
C ALA A 112 -12.26 -5.74 14.34
N TYR A 113 -11.67 -4.68 14.91
CA TYR A 113 -12.02 -4.16 16.24
C TYR A 113 -13.07 -3.05 16.23
N GLU A 114 -13.46 -2.56 15.06
CA GLU A 114 -14.54 -1.59 14.91
C GLU A 114 -15.89 -2.30 14.77
N ILE A 115 -16.99 -1.56 14.90
CA ILE A 115 -18.35 -2.13 14.79
C ILE A 115 -18.71 -2.25 13.31
N HIS A 116 -18.29 -3.35 12.69
CA HIS A 116 -18.60 -3.71 11.29
C HIS A 116 -19.06 -5.16 11.23
N GLN A 117 -19.99 -5.45 10.32
CA GLN A 117 -20.50 -6.82 10.11
C GLN A 117 -20.21 -7.31 8.68
N ASN A 118 -20.28 -6.43 7.70
CA ASN A 118 -20.17 -6.78 6.28
C ASN A 118 -19.13 -5.90 5.60
N ILE A 119 -17.92 -6.41 5.45
CA ILE A 119 -16.80 -5.68 4.83
C ILE A 119 -16.67 -6.07 3.37
N GLY A 120 -16.73 -5.07 2.47
CA GLY A 120 -16.32 -5.21 1.09
C GLY A 120 -14.85 -4.87 0.91
N VAL A 121 -14.16 -5.60 0.05
CA VAL A 121 -12.79 -5.28 -0.38
C VAL A 121 -12.76 -5.22 -1.90
N ILE A 122 -12.36 -4.12 -2.48
CA ILE A 122 -12.04 -4.02 -3.90
C ILE A 122 -10.52 -4.02 -4.08
N ALA A 123 -10.00 -4.83 -5.02
CA ALA A 123 -8.56 -5.03 -5.18
C ALA A 123 -8.23 -5.58 -6.58
N THR A 124 -6.93 -5.79 -6.85
CA THR A 124 -6.47 -6.51 -8.04
C THR A 124 -6.86 -7.99 -7.99
N LYS A 125 -6.86 -8.67 -9.14
CA LYS A 125 -7.14 -10.12 -9.20
C LYS A 125 -6.21 -10.93 -8.29
N ALA A 126 -4.90 -10.65 -8.32
CA ALA A 126 -3.92 -11.37 -7.51
C ALA A 126 -4.17 -11.18 -6.00
N THR A 127 -4.51 -9.97 -5.55
CA THR A 127 -4.86 -9.71 -4.15
C THR A 127 -6.12 -10.46 -3.72
N VAL A 128 -7.19 -10.43 -4.52
CA VAL A 128 -8.45 -11.14 -4.23
C VAL A 128 -8.22 -12.66 -4.19
N ASN A 129 -7.47 -13.20 -5.15
CA ASN A 129 -7.20 -14.64 -5.23
C ASN A 129 -6.40 -15.17 -4.03
N SER A 130 -5.54 -14.35 -3.43
CA SER A 130 -4.78 -14.71 -2.22
C SER A 130 -5.66 -14.92 -0.99
N LYS A 131 -6.83 -14.26 -0.95
CA LYS A 131 -7.76 -14.20 0.19
C LYS A 131 -7.12 -13.64 1.47
N LEU A 132 -6.03 -12.85 1.34
CA LEU A 132 -5.29 -12.39 2.51
C LEU A 132 -6.12 -11.42 3.38
N TYR A 133 -6.88 -10.49 2.77
CA TYR A 133 -7.78 -9.60 3.53
C TYR A 133 -8.78 -10.40 4.36
N ARG A 134 -9.49 -11.35 3.75
CA ARG A 134 -10.45 -12.21 4.44
C ARG A 134 -9.80 -12.99 5.59
N LYS A 135 -8.62 -13.59 5.33
CA LYS A 135 -7.88 -14.35 6.35
C LYS A 135 -7.45 -13.46 7.50
N SER A 136 -6.87 -12.29 7.20
CA SER A 136 -6.37 -11.36 8.21
C SER A 136 -7.48 -10.76 9.07
N ILE A 137 -8.60 -10.33 8.47
CA ILE A 137 -9.76 -9.81 9.22
C ILE A 137 -10.33 -10.90 10.13
N ARG A 138 -10.57 -12.12 9.60
CA ARG A 138 -11.14 -13.22 10.36
C ARG A 138 -10.24 -13.78 11.45
N LYS A 139 -8.95 -13.53 11.38
CA LYS A 139 -8.00 -13.84 12.47
C LYS A 139 -8.34 -13.07 13.75
N TYR A 140 -8.75 -11.81 13.63
CA TYR A 140 -9.13 -10.96 14.76
C TYR A 140 -10.61 -11.09 15.12
N ASN A 141 -11.50 -11.22 14.11
CA ASN A 141 -12.92 -11.37 14.32
C ASN A 141 -13.54 -12.31 13.27
N LYS A 142 -13.80 -13.55 13.67
CA LYS A 142 -14.33 -14.62 12.79
C LYS A 142 -15.76 -14.41 12.33
N PHE A 143 -16.51 -13.53 13.00
CA PHE A 143 -17.94 -13.30 12.72
C PHE A 143 -18.16 -12.26 11.62
N ILE A 144 -17.13 -11.49 11.24
CA ILE A 144 -17.23 -10.52 10.16
C ILE A 144 -17.39 -11.24 8.82
N ASN A 145 -18.41 -10.84 8.06
CA ASN A 145 -18.53 -11.24 6.67
C ASN A 145 -17.59 -10.38 5.81
N VAL A 146 -16.79 -11.02 4.96
CA VAL A 146 -15.83 -10.33 4.07
C VAL A 146 -16.11 -10.74 2.64
N GLU A 147 -16.51 -9.79 1.81
CA GLU A 147 -16.70 -9.97 0.38
C GLU A 147 -15.59 -9.29 -0.41
N GLU A 148 -14.95 -10.04 -1.30
CA GLU A 148 -13.81 -9.55 -2.08
C GLU A 148 -14.18 -9.52 -3.56
N LEU A 149 -13.95 -8.37 -4.22
CA LEU A 149 -14.23 -8.15 -5.63
C LEU A 149 -12.99 -7.67 -6.36
N ALA A 150 -12.59 -8.40 -7.40
CA ALA A 150 -11.52 -7.96 -8.30
C ALA A 150 -12.02 -6.83 -9.23
N THR A 151 -11.25 -5.74 -9.30
CA THR A 151 -11.59 -4.54 -10.07
C THR A 151 -10.45 -4.14 -11.01
N PRO A 152 -10.11 -5.00 -12.02
CA PRO A 152 -8.91 -4.87 -12.84
C PRO A 152 -8.83 -3.58 -13.66
N LEU A 153 -9.96 -2.94 -13.99
CA LEU A 153 -9.96 -1.71 -14.80
C LEU A 153 -9.66 -0.44 -14.01
N LEU A 154 -9.73 -0.46 -12.66
CA LEU A 154 -9.54 0.79 -11.88
C LEU A 154 -8.10 1.30 -11.95
N VAL A 155 -7.09 0.45 -11.95
CA VAL A 155 -5.68 0.88 -12.08
C VAL A 155 -5.43 1.53 -13.43
N PRO A 156 -5.74 0.93 -14.59
CA PRO A 156 -5.62 1.59 -15.90
C PRO A 156 -6.35 2.93 -15.98
N VAL A 157 -7.57 3.01 -15.48
CA VAL A 157 -8.36 4.27 -15.47
C VAL A 157 -7.64 5.38 -14.72
N ILE A 158 -7.01 5.06 -13.59
CA ILE A 158 -6.26 6.03 -12.78
C ILE A 158 -4.95 6.43 -13.49
N GLU A 159 -4.21 5.47 -14.03
CA GLU A 159 -2.93 5.71 -14.69
C GLU A 159 -3.07 6.52 -15.97
N GLU A 160 -4.15 6.32 -16.73
CA GLU A 160 -4.51 7.16 -17.88
C GLU A 160 -5.05 8.55 -17.49
N GLY A 161 -5.22 8.79 -16.19
CA GLY A 161 -5.62 10.10 -15.67
C GLY A 161 -7.10 10.40 -15.69
N PHE A 162 -7.95 9.40 -15.92
CA PHE A 162 -9.42 9.52 -15.90
C PHE A 162 -9.98 9.58 -14.46
N ILE A 163 -9.50 10.52 -13.67
CA ILE A 163 -9.99 10.81 -12.32
C ILE A 163 -11.01 11.94 -12.44
N ASN A 164 -12.16 11.82 -11.77
CA ASN A 164 -13.32 12.71 -11.90
C ASN A 164 -13.79 12.84 -13.37
N HIS A 165 -13.89 11.74 -14.06
CA HIS A 165 -14.21 11.67 -15.48
C HIS A 165 -15.40 10.72 -15.72
N PRO A 166 -16.26 10.92 -16.75
CA PRO A 166 -17.36 10.00 -17.04
C PRO A 166 -16.93 8.52 -17.15
N ILE A 167 -15.72 8.25 -17.65
CA ILE A 167 -15.16 6.89 -17.75
C ILE A 167 -14.96 6.31 -16.35
N SER A 168 -14.31 7.03 -15.43
CA SER A 168 -14.11 6.53 -14.05
C SER A 168 -15.43 6.30 -13.35
N HIS A 169 -16.39 7.22 -13.49
CA HIS A 169 -17.73 7.08 -12.91
C HIS A 169 -18.44 5.81 -13.43
N SER A 170 -18.40 5.54 -14.75
CA SER A 170 -19.00 4.33 -15.33
C SER A 170 -18.33 3.05 -14.82
N VAL A 171 -17.01 3.03 -14.75
CA VAL A 171 -16.25 1.86 -14.26
C VAL A 171 -16.51 1.62 -12.78
N ILE A 172 -16.48 2.66 -11.95
CA ILE A 172 -16.81 2.61 -10.52
C ILE A 172 -18.23 2.08 -10.33
N TYR A 173 -19.21 2.68 -11.00
CA TYR A 173 -20.60 2.24 -10.93
C TYR A 173 -20.74 0.75 -11.25
N ASN A 174 -20.15 0.29 -12.34
CA ASN A 174 -20.22 -1.11 -12.78
C ASN A 174 -19.66 -2.08 -11.73
N TYR A 175 -18.54 -1.72 -11.07
CA TYR A 175 -17.98 -2.57 -10.01
C TYR A 175 -18.76 -2.49 -8.71
N LEU A 176 -19.12 -1.28 -8.26
CA LEU A 176 -19.75 -1.11 -6.95
C LEU A 176 -21.22 -1.54 -6.92
N SER A 177 -21.89 -1.64 -8.06
CA SER A 177 -23.23 -2.21 -8.19
C SER A 177 -23.26 -3.75 -8.15
N ASN A 178 -22.09 -4.40 -8.08
CA ASN A 178 -22.01 -5.86 -7.99
C ASN A 178 -22.73 -6.37 -6.74
N LYS A 179 -23.51 -7.47 -6.88
CA LYS A 179 -24.28 -8.09 -5.80
C LYS A 179 -23.44 -8.44 -4.55
N LYS A 180 -22.14 -8.72 -4.71
CA LYS A 180 -21.24 -8.99 -3.57
C LYS A 180 -21.07 -7.78 -2.65
N LEU A 181 -21.22 -6.56 -3.17
CA LEU A 181 -21.03 -5.32 -2.44
C LEU A 181 -22.36 -4.66 -2.03
N LYS A 182 -23.50 -5.34 -2.23
CA LYS A 182 -24.83 -4.76 -2.00
C LYS A 182 -25.08 -4.41 -0.52
N ASP A 183 -24.71 -5.33 0.37
CA ASP A 183 -25.09 -5.27 1.79
C ASP A 183 -23.87 -4.98 2.71
N ILE A 184 -22.80 -4.38 2.15
CA ILE A 184 -21.63 -3.99 2.95
C ILE A 184 -21.92 -2.70 3.73
N ASP A 185 -21.31 -2.60 4.92
CA ASP A 185 -21.30 -1.40 5.75
C ASP A 185 -19.95 -0.65 5.65
N THR A 186 -18.91 -1.35 5.21
CA THR A 186 -17.55 -0.84 5.11
C THR A 186 -16.91 -1.30 3.81
N LEU A 187 -16.15 -0.41 3.16
CA LEU A 187 -15.37 -0.73 1.96
C LEU A 187 -13.88 -0.46 2.20
N ILE A 188 -13.05 -1.47 1.99
CA ILE A 188 -11.59 -1.35 1.97
C ILE A 188 -11.10 -1.18 0.53
N LEU A 189 -10.28 -0.16 0.33
CA LEU A 189 -9.58 0.09 -0.93
C LEU A 189 -8.28 -0.72 -0.94
N GLY A 190 -8.33 -1.96 -1.44
CA GLY A 190 -7.25 -2.94 -1.42
C GLY A 190 -6.23 -2.77 -2.56
N CYS A 191 -5.98 -1.54 -2.99
CA CYS A 191 -4.95 -1.17 -3.97
C CYS A 191 -4.44 0.24 -3.67
N THR A 192 -3.14 0.45 -3.82
CA THR A 192 -2.46 1.74 -3.57
C THR A 192 -2.92 2.87 -4.50
N HIS A 193 -3.50 2.54 -5.63
CA HIS A 193 -4.06 3.52 -6.58
C HIS A 193 -5.42 4.05 -6.15
N TYR A 194 -6.25 3.23 -5.51
CA TYR A 194 -7.67 3.53 -5.28
C TYR A 194 -7.96 4.72 -4.36
N PRO A 195 -7.07 5.15 -3.45
CA PRO A 195 -7.26 6.40 -2.71
C PRO A 195 -7.46 7.64 -3.61
N LEU A 196 -6.98 7.62 -4.87
CA LEU A 196 -7.23 8.70 -5.83
C LEU A 196 -8.68 8.76 -6.32
N LEU A 197 -9.43 7.65 -6.18
CA LEU A 197 -10.87 7.57 -6.52
C LEU A 197 -11.76 7.65 -5.26
N MET A 198 -11.19 7.97 -4.10
CA MET A 198 -11.89 7.98 -2.80
C MET A 198 -13.17 8.81 -2.85
N GLU A 199 -13.11 10.01 -3.41
CA GLU A 199 -14.26 10.93 -3.44
C GLU A 199 -15.36 10.42 -4.38
N GLU A 200 -15.02 9.87 -5.53
CA GLU A 200 -15.99 9.26 -6.47
C GLU A 200 -16.67 8.02 -5.86
N ILE A 201 -15.88 7.20 -5.14
CA ILE A 201 -16.40 6.01 -4.44
C ILE A 201 -17.33 6.44 -3.28
N LYS A 202 -16.96 7.46 -2.52
CA LYS A 202 -17.82 8.03 -1.47
C LYS A 202 -19.11 8.61 -2.04
N GLN A 203 -19.05 9.30 -3.19
CA GLN A 203 -20.25 9.81 -3.87
C GLN A 203 -21.21 8.69 -4.27
N TYR A 204 -20.69 7.56 -4.77
CA TYR A 204 -21.52 6.39 -5.10
C TYR A 204 -22.28 5.84 -3.90
N TYR A 205 -21.61 5.69 -2.77
CA TYR A 205 -22.24 5.11 -1.57
C TYR A 205 -22.98 6.15 -0.70
N GLY A 206 -22.64 7.42 -0.82
CA GLY A 206 -23.07 8.43 0.15
C GLY A 206 -22.62 8.06 1.56
N ASN A 207 -23.51 8.25 2.54
CA ASN A 207 -23.22 7.91 3.94
C ASN A 207 -23.54 6.45 4.32
N ARG A 208 -23.94 5.61 3.35
CA ARG A 208 -24.37 4.22 3.62
C ARG A 208 -23.22 3.27 3.90
N VAL A 209 -22.05 3.54 3.33
CA VAL A 209 -20.87 2.69 3.43
C VAL A 209 -19.68 3.54 3.83
N ARG A 210 -18.96 3.12 4.86
CA ARG A 210 -17.71 3.75 5.28
C ARG A 210 -16.56 3.30 4.37
N VAL A 211 -15.90 4.23 3.72
CA VAL A 211 -14.72 3.97 2.90
C VAL A 211 -13.45 4.16 3.72
N ILE A 212 -12.60 3.15 3.79
CA ILE A 212 -11.40 3.12 4.65
C ILE A 212 -10.22 3.80 3.98
N ASP A 213 -9.58 4.73 4.71
CA ASP A 213 -8.32 5.38 4.34
C ASP A 213 -7.13 4.51 4.80
N SER A 214 -6.77 3.52 3.99
CA SER A 214 -5.73 2.55 4.30
C SER A 214 -4.33 3.17 4.48
N PRO A 215 -3.84 4.09 3.64
CA PRO A 215 -2.55 4.75 3.82
C PRO A 215 -2.37 5.41 5.18
N ASN A 216 -3.38 6.11 5.67
CA ASN A 216 -3.33 6.76 6.99
C ASN A 216 -3.24 5.75 8.14
N ILE A 217 -4.02 4.67 8.08
CA ILE A 217 -3.99 3.59 9.08
C ILE A 217 -2.60 2.97 9.15
N VAL A 218 -2.02 2.64 7.99
CA VAL A 218 -0.68 2.03 7.88
C VAL A 218 0.40 2.96 8.43
N ALA A 219 0.39 4.24 8.07
CA ALA A 219 1.38 5.21 8.54
C ALA A 219 1.34 5.38 10.08
N ASN A 220 0.14 5.43 10.67
CA ASN A 220 -0.01 5.49 12.12
C ASN A 220 0.44 4.20 12.82
N TYR A 221 0.16 3.03 12.23
CA TYR A 221 0.63 1.76 12.76
C TYR A 221 2.16 1.68 12.78
N ILE A 222 2.82 2.11 11.69
CA ILE A 222 4.29 2.19 11.60
C ILE A 222 4.83 3.12 12.69
N LYS A 223 4.26 4.33 12.83
CA LYS A 223 4.65 5.30 13.84
C LYS A 223 4.62 4.71 15.24
N LEU A 224 3.48 4.18 15.66
CA LEU A 224 3.30 3.60 16.99
C LEU A 224 4.27 2.43 17.25
N THR A 225 4.55 1.63 16.22
CA THR A 225 5.50 0.52 16.34
C THR A 225 6.92 1.04 16.52
N LEU A 226 7.36 2.01 15.72
CA LEU A 226 8.70 2.60 15.86
C LEU A 226 8.88 3.35 17.20
N GLU A 227 7.86 4.08 17.66
CA GLU A 227 7.83 4.71 18.98
C GLU A 227 8.02 3.70 20.11
N LYS A 228 7.23 2.63 20.09
CA LYS A 228 7.32 1.53 21.08
C LYS A 228 8.72 0.94 21.17
N HIS A 229 9.44 0.87 20.06
CA HIS A 229 10.81 0.33 20.01
C HIS A 229 11.91 1.40 20.12
N LYS A 230 11.55 2.68 20.36
CA LYS A 230 12.49 3.82 20.44
C LYS A 230 13.29 4.03 19.14
N LEU A 231 12.68 3.73 18.02
CA LEU A 231 13.27 3.83 16.68
C LEU A 231 12.62 4.91 15.82
N LEU A 232 11.60 5.62 16.34
CA LEU A 232 11.07 6.80 15.66
C LEU A 232 12.07 7.94 15.73
N ASN A 233 12.41 8.52 14.57
CA ASN A 233 13.27 9.70 14.52
C ASN A 233 12.45 10.95 14.86
N THR A 234 12.85 11.64 15.93
CA THR A 234 12.18 12.87 16.42
C THR A 234 13.11 14.08 16.41
N ASN A 235 14.36 13.91 15.95
CA ASN A 235 15.40 14.94 16.03
C ASN A 235 16.12 15.20 14.70
N ASN A 236 15.47 14.89 13.56
CA ASN A 236 16.05 15.12 12.24
C ASN A 236 15.42 16.38 11.60
N PRO A 237 16.11 17.52 11.58
CA PRO A 237 15.58 18.76 10.99
C PRO A 237 15.55 18.73 9.46
N ASN A 238 16.35 17.85 8.83
CA ASN A 238 16.50 17.77 7.38
C ASN A 238 16.31 16.32 6.88
N PRO A 239 15.09 15.77 6.93
CA PRO A 239 14.82 14.42 6.47
C PRO A 239 15.04 14.32 4.94
N LYS A 240 15.68 13.22 4.52
CA LYS A 240 15.94 12.95 3.10
C LYS A 240 14.87 12.01 2.55
N TYR A 241 14.41 12.31 1.34
CA TYR A 241 13.44 11.50 0.61
C TYR A 241 13.99 11.15 -0.76
N GLU A 242 14.31 9.89 -0.97
CA GLU A 242 14.87 9.37 -2.21
C GLU A 242 13.82 8.52 -2.93
N PHE A 243 13.71 8.67 -4.25
CA PHE A 243 12.68 8.01 -5.04
C PHE A 243 13.29 7.32 -6.25
N TYR A 244 13.35 6.02 -6.23
CA TYR A 244 13.85 5.18 -7.30
C TYR A 244 12.73 4.49 -8.06
N VAL A 245 12.93 4.30 -9.37
CA VAL A 245 12.06 3.50 -10.23
C VAL A 245 12.89 2.58 -11.12
N SER A 246 12.37 1.38 -11.44
CA SER A 246 13.08 0.41 -12.28
C SER A 246 12.97 0.71 -13.78
N ASP A 247 12.01 1.53 -14.19
CA ASP A 247 11.85 2.10 -15.54
C ASP A 247 11.27 3.50 -15.45
N MET A 248 11.65 4.39 -16.39
CA MET A 248 11.29 5.81 -16.36
C MET A 248 10.54 6.21 -17.62
N THR A 249 9.26 6.58 -17.48
CA THR A 249 8.50 7.18 -18.55
C THR A 249 8.04 8.60 -18.18
N LYS A 250 7.78 9.43 -19.20
CA LYS A 250 7.20 10.77 -18.98
C LYS A 250 5.87 10.70 -18.22
N ASN A 251 5.11 9.62 -18.43
CA ASN A 251 3.85 9.41 -17.75
C ASN A 251 4.06 9.16 -16.25
N PHE A 252 5.04 8.33 -15.85
CA PHE A 252 5.36 8.08 -14.44
C PHE A 252 5.74 9.36 -13.70
N GLN A 253 6.56 10.22 -14.32
CA GLN A 253 6.90 11.52 -13.74
C GLN A 253 5.68 12.43 -13.53
N LYS A 254 4.73 12.42 -14.47
CA LYS A 254 3.50 13.21 -14.36
C LYS A 254 2.56 12.67 -13.30
N ILE A 255 2.39 11.35 -13.27
CA ILE A 255 1.46 10.67 -12.35
C ILE A 255 1.99 10.67 -10.93
N SER A 256 3.30 10.50 -10.72
CA SER A 256 3.89 10.51 -9.38
C SER A 256 3.52 11.73 -8.55
N LYS A 257 3.37 12.91 -9.20
CA LYS A 257 2.88 14.13 -8.54
C LYS A 257 1.48 13.98 -7.96
N LYS A 258 0.59 13.26 -8.66
CA LYS A 258 -0.80 13.05 -8.18
C LYS A 258 -0.83 12.18 -6.94
N PHE A 259 0.03 11.16 -6.88
CA PHE A 259 0.09 10.24 -5.76
C PHE A 259 0.79 10.86 -4.53
N PHE A 260 1.90 11.54 -4.72
CA PHE A 260 2.67 12.12 -3.61
C PHE A 260 2.19 13.50 -3.18
N GLY A 261 1.51 14.22 -4.07
CA GLY A 261 0.97 15.57 -3.81
C GLY A 261 1.94 16.72 -4.11
N ASN A 262 3.23 16.46 -4.30
CA ASN A 262 4.26 17.43 -4.64
C ASN A 262 5.13 16.94 -5.79
N LYS A 263 5.92 17.85 -6.40
CA LYS A 263 6.94 17.45 -7.37
C LYS A 263 8.01 16.63 -6.63
N ILE A 264 8.31 15.46 -7.17
CA ILE A 264 9.41 14.59 -6.73
C ILE A 264 10.34 14.34 -7.91
N GLU A 265 11.61 14.11 -7.60
CA GLU A 265 12.62 13.69 -8.57
C GLU A 265 12.72 12.16 -8.48
N LEU A 266 12.40 11.50 -9.59
CA LEU A 266 12.53 10.06 -9.71
C LEU A 266 13.89 9.75 -10.33
N GLU A 267 14.62 8.82 -9.74
CA GLU A 267 15.88 8.30 -10.25
C GLU A 267 15.70 6.89 -10.81
N LEU A 268 16.30 6.64 -11.98
CA LEU A 268 16.31 5.30 -12.57
C LEU A 268 17.30 4.40 -11.82
N LYS A 269 16.85 3.24 -11.38
CA LYS A 269 17.67 2.25 -10.69
C LYS A 269 17.33 0.84 -11.18
N THR A 270 18.26 0.20 -11.85
CA THR A 270 18.16 -1.23 -12.23
C THR A 270 18.63 -2.10 -11.06
N LEU A 271 17.84 -3.12 -10.72
CA LEU A 271 18.16 -4.13 -9.72
C LEU A 271 18.57 -5.45 -10.40
#